data_e861abcfa6b952a97d5dc2d171eac789
#
_entry.id   e861abcfa6b952a97d5dc2d171eac789
#
_cell.length_a   1.000
_cell.length_b   1.000
_cell.length_c   1.000
_cell.angle_alpha   90.00
_cell.angle_beta   90.00
_cell.angle_gamma   90.00
#
_symmetry.space_group_name_H-M   'P 1'
#
loop_
_entity.id
_entity.type
_entity.pdbx_description
1 polymer ?
#
loop_
_entity_poly.entity_id
_entity_poly.type
_entity_poly.pdbx_seq_one_letter_code
_entity_poly.pdbx_strand_id
1 'polypeptide(L)' 'PAPAPVSVPAVPPALVDHARKVATEHRTRTGTDIDTATLRARLGVPEDLAGAIVAQLA' A
#
# COMPACT_ATOMS: atom_id res chain seq x y z
N PRO A 1 21.92 13.92 19.80
CA PRO A 1 21.36 12.68 19.28
C PRO A 1 20.32 12.96 18.21
N ALA A 2 20.39 12.19 17.18
CA ALA A 2 19.43 12.34 16.10
C ALA A 2 18.03 11.99 16.61
N PRO A 3 17.03 12.77 16.27
CA PRO A 3 15.68 12.40 16.62
C PRO A 3 15.33 11.07 15.97
N ALA A 4 14.55 10.28 16.66
CA ALA A 4 14.08 9.04 16.07
C ALA A 4 13.34 9.37 14.77
N PRO A 5 13.64 8.67 13.69
CA PRO A 5 12.90 8.90 12.46
C PRO A 5 11.43 8.58 12.69
N VAL A 6 10.61 9.32 11.99
CA VAL A 6 9.18 9.02 12.02
C VAL A 6 9.02 7.57 11.59
N SER A 7 8.28 6.81 12.38
CA SER A 7 8.07 5.42 12.05
C SER A 7 7.12 5.28 10.89
N VAL A 8 7.65 5.48 9.73
CA VAL A 8 6.96 5.08 8.50
C VAL A 8 7.36 3.63 8.27
N PRO A 9 6.40 2.72 8.19
CA PRO A 9 6.75 1.32 7.90
C PRO A 9 7.56 1.25 6.62
N ALA A 10 8.68 0.54 6.69
CA ALA A 10 9.49 0.32 5.51
C ALA A 10 8.72 -0.61 4.58
N VAL A 11 8.42 -0.12 3.39
CA VAL A 11 7.70 -0.93 2.39
C VAL A 11 8.72 -1.48 1.41
N PRO A 12 8.90 -2.80 1.34
CA PRO A 12 9.81 -3.39 0.36
C PRO A 12 9.40 -3.04 -1.07
N PRO A 13 10.35 -2.76 -1.97
CA PRO A 13 10.01 -2.43 -3.36
C PRO A 13 9.18 -3.51 -4.06
N ALA A 14 9.47 -4.77 -3.78
CA ALA A 14 8.72 -5.88 -4.37
C ALA A 14 7.26 -5.85 -3.94
N LEU A 15 6.98 -5.46 -2.69
CA LEU A 15 5.63 -5.35 -2.19
C LEU A 15 4.90 -4.18 -2.85
N VAL A 16 5.59 -3.06 -3.05
CA VAL A 16 5.02 -1.92 -3.75
C VAL A 16 4.65 -2.29 -5.19
N ASP A 17 5.52 -3.01 -5.88
CA ASP A 17 5.25 -3.46 -7.25
C ASP A 17 4.04 -4.38 -7.30
N HIS A 18 3.95 -5.30 -6.35
CA HIS A 18 2.79 -6.19 -6.24
C HIS A 18 1.52 -5.39 -5.97
N ALA A 19 1.60 -4.42 -5.07
CA ALA A 19 0.46 -3.57 -4.74
C ALA A 19 -0.01 -2.75 -5.95
N ARG A 20 0.93 -2.27 -6.76
CA ARG A 20 0.57 -1.56 -7.98
C ARG A 20 -0.21 -2.43 -8.94
N LYS A 21 0.20 -3.68 -9.10
CA LYS A 21 -0.54 -4.63 -9.95
C LYS A 21 -1.93 -4.86 -9.42
N VAL A 22 -2.05 -5.07 -8.12
CA VAL A 22 -3.36 -5.26 -7.47
C VAL A 22 -4.22 -4.01 -7.65
N ALA A 23 -3.66 -2.83 -7.45
CA ALA A 23 -4.38 -1.58 -7.59
C ALA A 23 -4.84 -1.37 -9.04
N THR A 24 -3.97 -1.68 -10.01
CA THR A 24 -4.30 -1.55 -11.43
C THR A 24 -5.44 -2.51 -11.81
N GLU A 25 -5.38 -3.74 -11.36
CA GLU A 25 -6.43 -4.71 -11.61
C GLU A 25 -7.75 -4.26 -11.00
N HIS A 26 -7.70 -3.76 -9.77
CA HIS A 26 -8.88 -3.25 -9.09
C HIS A 26 -9.51 -2.12 -9.88
N ARG A 27 -8.69 -1.17 -10.34
CA ARG A 27 -9.17 -0.04 -11.12
C ARG A 27 -9.77 -0.48 -12.45
N THR A 28 -9.14 -1.43 -13.11
CA THR A 28 -9.65 -1.98 -14.36
C THR A 28 -11.00 -2.68 -14.15
N ARG A 29 -11.14 -3.36 -13.02
CA ARG A 29 -12.34 -4.14 -12.73
C ARG A 29 -13.49 -3.28 -12.22
N THR A 30 -13.22 -2.29 -11.39
CA THR A 30 -14.24 -1.50 -10.73
C THR A 30 -14.33 -0.06 -11.24
N GLY A 31 -13.28 0.43 -11.90
CA GLY A 31 -13.21 1.82 -12.35
C GLY A 31 -12.85 2.81 -11.26
N THR A 32 -12.53 2.34 -10.07
CA THR A 32 -12.17 3.19 -8.94
C THR A 32 -10.83 2.79 -8.36
N ASP A 33 -10.19 3.74 -7.70
CA ASP A 33 -8.93 3.46 -7.03
C ASP A 33 -9.15 2.52 -5.84
N ILE A 34 -8.16 1.67 -5.60
CA ILE A 34 -8.21 0.75 -4.46
C ILE A 34 -8.07 1.54 -3.16
N ASP A 35 -8.85 1.17 -2.16
CA ASP A 35 -8.75 1.79 -0.84
C ASP A 35 -7.84 0.97 0.07
N THR A 36 -7.49 1.56 1.21
CA THR A 36 -6.58 0.93 2.17
C THR A 36 -7.13 -0.39 2.67
N ALA A 37 -8.42 -0.44 2.99
CA ALA A 37 -9.03 -1.66 3.53
C ALA A 37 -9.00 -2.79 2.52
N THR A 38 -9.31 -2.52 1.26
CA THR A 38 -9.29 -3.50 0.20
C THR A 38 -7.87 -3.98 -0.07
N LEU A 39 -6.92 -3.04 -0.13
CA LEU A 39 -5.52 -3.38 -0.34
C LEU A 39 -4.99 -4.26 0.80
N ARG A 40 -5.33 -3.92 2.03
CA ARG A 40 -4.94 -4.71 3.19
C ARG A 40 -5.46 -6.15 3.08
N ALA A 41 -6.71 -6.29 2.72
CA ALA A 41 -7.32 -7.61 2.58
C ALA A 41 -6.66 -8.42 1.45
N ARG A 42 -6.33 -7.75 0.36
CA ARG A 42 -5.73 -8.41 -0.79
C ARG A 42 -4.29 -8.84 -0.55
N LEU A 43 -3.52 -7.99 0.12
CA LEU A 43 -2.11 -8.24 0.38
C LEU A 43 -1.87 -9.03 1.67
N GLY A 44 -2.85 -9.04 2.57
CA GLY A 44 -2.69 -9.69 3.87
C GLY A 44 -1.68 -8.97 4.76
N VAL A 45 -1.58 -7.66 4.64
CA VAL A 45 -0.63 -6.85 5.40
C VAL A 45 -1.37 -6.05 6.48
N PRO A 46 -0.65 -5.57 7.53
CA PRO A 46 -1.25 -4.71 8.53
C PRO A 46 -1.76 -3.40 7.93
N GLU A 47 -2.72 -2.79 8.61
CA GLU A 47 -3.33 -1.54 8.15
C GLU A 47 -2.30 -0.43 7.96
N ASP A 48 -1.35 -0.30 8.88
CA ASP A 48 -0.30 0.71 8.80
C ASP A 48 0.50 0.56 7.52
N LEU A 49 0.86 -0.67 7.18
CA LEU A 49 1.62 -0.97 5.98
C LEU A 49 0.77 -0.72 4.74
N ALA A 50 -0.49 -1.12 4.76
CA ALA A 50 -1.40 -0.87 3.66
C ALA A 50 -1.58 0.62 3.41
N GLY A 51 -1.72 1.42 4.46
CA GLY A 51 -1.80 2.86 4.34
C GLY A 51 -0.55 3.48 3.73
N ALA A 52 0.63 3.02 4.14
CA ALA A 52 1.89 3.48 3.57
C ALA A 52 2.00 3.13 2.09
N ILE A 53 1.55 1.94 1.70
CA ILE A 53 1.56 1.51 0.31
C ILE A 53 0.62 2.38 -0.53
N VAL A 54 -0.59 2.62 -0.04
CA VAL A 54 -1.55 3.47 -0.74
C VAL A 54 -0.99 4.88 -0.94
N ALA A 55 -0.31 5.41 0.08
CA ALA A 55 0.32 6.72 -0.03
C ALA A 55 1.40 6.75 -1.11
N GLN A 56 2.13 5.66 -1.29
CA GLN A 56 3.13 5.57 -2.35
C GLN A 56 2.52 5.40 -3.74
N LEU A 57 1.34 4.81 -3.82
CA LEU A 57 0.65 4.62 -5.10
C LEU A 57 -0.04 5.89 -5.59
N ALA A 58 -0.29 6.82 -4.68
CA ALA A 58 -1.00 8.05 -4.99
C ALA A 58 -0.19 9.01 -5.88
#